data_86cd2f671ef19c446d36dd9f64d3d4aa
#
_entry.id   86cd2f671ef19c446d36dd9f64d3d4aa
#
_cell.length_a   1.000
_cell.length_b   1.000
_cell.length_c   1.000
_cell.angle_alpha   90.00
_cell.angle_beta   90.00
_cell.angle_gamma   90.00
#
_symmetry.space_group_name_H-M   'P 1'
#
loop_
_entity.id
_entity.type
_entity.pdbx_description
1 polymer ?
#
loop_
_entity_poly.entity_id
_entity_poly.type
_entity_poly.pdbx_seq_one_letter_code
_entity_poly.pdbx_strand_id
1 'polypeptide(L)'
;MKKLVPILLVILVTVFFFYVSLPVISYGFSGITVLLLIIAALLFFSFSKFTISSDGKSYKPIQVFWKLPALLIGVAILYAFVLPFFTSHPIFRNQDYRNLIGKVANGDKLTNHIAPISMHEIRVVDEDLAYLLGEKILGSQPALGSQAQLGEFFIQKVNGKLYWIAPLVHSGFFKWLNNSEGTTGYVMVSATNERDVKLVQEINGKPIRLKYQDEAYFQSDTRRYLYFNGYSTVGLADFTFEIDEKGTPFWVATKYKKEIGFSGNNATGVVVLDAQTGAITEYNIKNTPVWVDRIQPISFIKDQLNDWGEYVKGYWNFSNENKLQITE
;
A
#
# COMPACT_ATOMS: atom_id res chain seq x y z
N MET A 1 -39.52 7.13 -13.38
CA MET A 1 -38.77 8.06 -12.53
C MET A 1 -38.54 7.52 -11.10
N LYS A 2 -39.56 6.97 -10.36
CA LYS A 2 -39.39 6.54 -8.94
C LYS A 2 -38.36 5.43 -8.67
N LYS A 3 -37.97 4.61 -9.66
CA LYS A 3 -36.94 3.57 -9.54
C LYS A 3 -35.53 4.03 -9.89
N LEU A 4 -35.40 5.09 -10.69
CA LEU A 4 -34.10 5.56 -11.15
C LEU A 4 -33.28 6.19 -10.01
N VAL A 5 -33.94 6.87 -9.09
CA VAL A 5 -33.26 7.57 -7.97
C VAL A 5 -32.50 6.62 -7.07
N PRO A 6 -33.06 5.52 -6.53
CA PRO A 6 -32.30 4.61 -5.69
C PRO A 6 -31.16 3.88 -6.42
N ILE A 7 -31.35 3.55 -7.70
CA ILE A 7 -30.31 2.94 -8.53
C ILE A 7 -29.15 3.94 -8.73
N LEU A 8 -29.45 5.18 -9.09
CA LEU A 8 -28.46 6.24 -9.24
C LEU A 8 -27.69 6.48 -7.93
N LEU A 9 -28.39 6.45 -6.80
CA LEU A 9 -27.76 6.61 -5.48
C LEU A 9 -26.80 5.45 -5.20
N VAL A 10 -27.20 4.21 -5.47
CA VAL A 10 -26.29 3.04 -5.30
C VAL A 10 -25.08 3.17 -6.21
N ILE A 11 -25.25 3.57 -7.47
CA ILE A 11 -24.14 3.77 -8.41
C ILE A 11 -23.20 4.86 -7.87
N LEU A 12 -23.73 6.00 -7.44
CA LEU A 12 -22.95 7.11 -6.92
C LEU A 12 -22.16 6.71 -5.67
N VAL A 13 -22.82 6.02 -4.72
CA VAL A 13 -22.16 5.50 -3.51
C VAL A 13 -21.08 4.47 -3.89
N THR A 14 -21.33 3.62 -4.87
CA THR A 14 -20.36 2.64 -5.37
C THR A 14 -19.13 3.33 -5.95
N VAL A 15 -19.33 4.28 -6.86
CA VAL A 15 -18.21 5.04 -7.48
C VAL A 15 -17.40 5.76 -6.42
N PHE A 16 -18.07 6.42 -5.48
CA PHE A 16 -17.43 7.11 -4.37
C PHE A 16 -16.63 6.11 -3.49
N PHE A 17 -17.23 4.98 -3.13
CA PHE A 17 -16.57 3.95 -2.33
C PHE A 17 -15.32 3.40 -3.01
N PHE A 18 -15.41 3.02 -4.29
CA PHE A 18 -14.24 2.53 -5.05
C PHE A 18 -13.16 3.57 -5.20
N TYR A 19 -13.57 4.84 -5.37
CA TYR A 19 -12.64 5.94 -5.51
C TYR A 19 -11.85 6.23 -4.22
N VAL A 20 -12.49 6.05 -3.06
CA VAL A 20 -11.88 6.33 -1.75
C VAL A 20 -11.15 5.11 -1.18
N SER A 21 -11.78 3.92 -1.22
CA SER A 21 -11.26 2.74 -0.51
C SER A 21 -10.34 1.86 -1.34
N LEU A 22 -10.35 2.00 -2.69
CA LEU A 22 -9.51 1.26 -3.63
C LEU A 22 -9.46 -0.25 -3.35
N PRO A 23 -10.60 -0.96 -3.23
CA PRO A 23 -10.63 -2.34 -2.79
C PRO A 23 -10.02 -3.27 -3.85
N VAL A 24 -9.05 -4.09 -3.46
CA VAL A 24 -8.43 -5.06 -4.37
C VAL A 24 -9.44 -6.15 -4.75
N ILE A 25 -9.79 -6.26 -6.03
CA ILE A 25 -10.77 -7.20 -6.58
C ILE A 25 -10.05 -8.48 -7.01
N SER A 26 -9.63 -9.28 -6.05
CA SER A 26 -8.94 -10.54 -6.29
C SER A 26 -9.25 -11.56 -5.20
N TYR A 27 -8.98 -12.85 -5.47
CA TYR A 27 -9.12 -13.90 -4.46
C TYR A 27 -8.23 -13.62 -3.24
N GLY A 28 -8.79 -13.87 -2.06
CA GLY A 28 -8.12 -13.59 -0.79
C GLY A 28 -8.24 -12.15 -0.30
N PHE A 29 -8.81 -11.23 -1.10
CA PHE A 29 -9.03 -9.84 -0.73
C PHE A 29 -10.52 -9.52 -0.53
N SER A 30 -10.80 -8.47 0.22
CA SER A 30 -12.17 -8.05 0.56
C SER A 30 -12.96 -7.46 -0.61
N GLY A 31 -12.30 -7.07 -1.70
CA GLY A 31 -12.94 -6.42 -2.86
C GLY A 31 -14.03 -7.28 -3.51
N ILE A 32 -13.88 -8.60 -3.51
CA ILE A 32 -14.93 -9.52 -4.01
C ILE A 32 -16.20 -9.44 -3.14
N THR A 33 -16.05 -9.41 -1.81
CA THR A 33 -17.19 -9.24 -0.89
C THR A 33 -17.94 -7.94 -1.19
N VAL A 34 -17.20 -6.84 -1.32
CA VAL A 34 -17.76 -5.53 -1.65
C VAL A 34 -18.50 -5.56 -2.97
N LEU A 35 -17.92 -6.16 -4.01
CA LEU A 35 -18.55 -6.29 -5.32
C LEU A 35 -19.87 -7.06 -5.24
N LEU A 36 -19.92 -8.19 -4.53
CA LEU A 36 -21.12 -8.99 -4.33
C LEU A 36 -22.22 -8.20 -3.60
N LEU A 37 -21.87 -7.43 -2.57
CA LEU A 37 -22.84 -6.58 -1.84
C LEU A 37 -23.39 -5.46 -2.71
N ILE A 38 -22.57 -4.84 -3.55
CA ILE A 38 -23.01 -3.82 -4.50
C ILE A 38 -23.96 -4.41 -5.53
N ILE A 39 -23.63 -5.56 -6.13
CA ILE A 39 -24.50 -6.24 -7.09
C ILE A 39 -25.83 -6.60 -6.40
N ALA A 40 -25.80 -7.10 -5.17
CA ALA A 40 -27.01 -7.40 -4.40
C ALA A 40 -27.90 -6.15 -4.20
N ALA A 41 -27.29 -5.03 -3.82
CA ALA A 41 -28.01 -3.76 -3.66
C ALA A 41 -28.62 -3.26 -4.99
N LEU A 42 -27.86 -3.29 -6.08
CA LEU A 42 -28.35 -2.90 -7.41
C LEU A 42 -29.55 -3.76 -7.84
N LEU A 43 -29.48 -5.06 -7.67
CA LEU A 43 -30.57 -5.98 -7.99
C LEU A 43 -31.79 -5.72 -7.10
N PHE A 44 -31.58 -5.52 -5.80
CA PHE A 44 -32.66 -5.23 -4.85
C PHE A 44 -33.43 -3.97 -5.27
N PHE A 45 -32.76 -2.86 -5.53
CA PHE A 45 -33.41 -1.61 -5.91
C PHE A 45 -33.97 -1.64 -7.33
N SER A 46 -33.36 -2.34 -8.27
CA SER A 46 -33.85 -2.44 -9.65
C SER A 46 -35.17 -3.20 -9.76
N PHE A 47 -35.29 -4.31 -9.04
CA PHE A 47 -36.42 -5.21 -9.17
C PHE A 47 -37.51 -5.04 -8.10
N SER A 48 -37.21 -4.42 -6.96
CA SER A 48 -38.23 -4.12 -5.94
C SER A 48 -39.16 -3.00 -6.37
N LYS A 49 -40.45 -3.14 -6.07
CA LYS A 49 -41.48 -2.15 -6.34
C LYS A 49 -41.86 -1.45 -5.04
N PHE A 50 -41.39 -0.23 -4.86
CA PHE A 50 -41.74 0.64 -3.75
C PHE A 50 -42.85 1.58 -4.21
N THR A 51 -44.12 1.31 -3.85
CA THR A 51 -45.23 2.18 -4.13
C THR A 51 -45.67 2.85 -2.83
N ILE A 52 -45.37 4.15 -2.70
CA ILE A 52 -45.96 5.02 -1.68
C ILE A 52 -47.19 5.63 -2.33
N SER A 53 -48.39 5.26 -1.87
CA SER A 53 -49.64 5.91 -2.29
C SER A 53 -49.84 7.15 -1.45
N SER A 54 -49.96 8.32 -2.09
CA SER A 54 -50.20 9.59 -1.40
C SER A 54 -51.67 9.81 -1.04
N ASP A 55 -52.60 9.00 -1.55
CA ASP A 55 -54.03 9.23 -1.47
C ASP A 55 -54.81 8.37 -0.45
N GLY A 56 -54.13 7.76 0.51
CA GLY A 56 -54.77 7.14 1.68
C GLY A 56 -55.79 5.98 1.45
N LYS A 57 -56.08 5.61 0.19
CA LYS A 57 -57.18 4.66 -0.13
C LYS A 57 -56.80 3.34 -0.80
N SER A 58 -55.54 3.05 -1.08
CA SER A 58 -55.13 1.77 -1.62
C SER A 58 -53.69 1.41 -1.23
N TYR A 59 -53.55 0.60 -0.22
CA TYR A 59 -52.26 -0.08 0.08
C TYR A 59 -52.02 -1.18 -0.96
N LYS A 60 -51.29 -0.85 -2.04
CA LYS A 60 -50.72 -1.95 -2.86
C LYS A 60 -49.55 -2.57 -2.10
N PRO A 61 -49.50 -3.90 -1.95
CA PRO A 61 -48.43 -4.54 -1.23
C PRO A 61 -47.08 -4.19 -1.87
N ILE A 62 -46.11 -3.86 -1.04
CA ILE A 62 -44.71 -3.63 -1.47
C ILE A 62 -44.18 -4.98 -1.98
N GLN A 63 -43.90 -5.09 -3.27
CA GLN A 63 -43.26 -6.26 -3.85
C GLN A 63 -41.76 -6.10 -3.77
N VAL A 64 -41.15 -6.78 -2.80
CA VAL A 64 -39.70 -6.73 -2.59
C VAL A 64 -39.06 -7.92 -3.30
N PHE A 65 -38.12 -7.62 -4.20
CA PHE A 65 -37.29 -8.65 -4.83
C PHE A 65 -36.09 -8.94 -3.94
N TRP A 66 -36.18 -9.94 -3.09
CA TRP A 66 -35.19 -10.20 -2.05
C TRP A 66 -34.40 -11.50 -2.23
N LYS A 67 -34.92 -12.49 -2.99
CA LYS A 67 -34.32 -13.83 -3.07
C LYS A 67 -32.91 -13.81 -3.63
N LEU A 68 -32.68 -13.19 -4.79
CA LEU A 68 -31.37 -13.13 -5.41
C LEU A 68 -30.39 -12.21 -4.65
N PRO A 69 -30.77 -11.00 -4.21
CA PRO A 69 -29.95 -10.21 -3.31
C PRO A 69 -29.56 -10.96 -2.03
N ALA A 70 -30.49 -11.67 -1.38
CA ALA A 70 -30.20 -12.47 -0.19
C ALA A 70 -29.21 -13.59 -0.48
N LEU A 71 -29.33 -14.27 -1.63
CA LEU A 71 -28.36 -15.28 -2.04
C LEU A 71 -26.95 -14.67 -2.20
N LEU A 72 -26.83 -13.51 -2.85
CA LEU A 72 -25.54 -12.84 -3.03
C LEU A 72 -24.94 -12.38 -1.70
N ILE A 73 -25.77 -11.89 -0.77
CA ILE A 73 -25.32 -11.53 0.58
C ILE A 73 -24.85 -12.82 1.31
N GLY A 74 -25.58 -13.92 1.18
CA GLY A 74 -25.17 -15.23 1.73
C GLY A 74 -23.80 -15.67 1.17
N VAL A 75 -23.61 -15.57 -0.13
CA VAL A 75 -22.31 -15.87 -0.79
C VAL A 75 -21.22 -14.91 -0.30
N ALA A 76 -21.52 -13.62 -0.13
CA ALA A 76 -20.57 -12.64 0.40
C ALA A 76 -20.15 -12.98 1.85
N ILE A 77 -21.09 -13.41 2.69
CA ILE A 77 -20.82 -13.88 4.07
C ILE A 77 -19.96 -15.15 4.04
N LEU A 78 -20.31 -16.12 3.21
CA LEU A 78 -19.49 -17.33 3.04
C LEU A 78 -18.07 -17.00 2.61
N TYR A 79 -17.91 -16.11 1.64
CA TYR A 79 -16.60 -15.67 1.17
C TYR A 79 -15.81 -14.90 2.23
N ALA A 80 -16.47 -14.02 3.01
CA ALA A 80 -15.79 -13.16 3.98
C ALA A 80 -15.42 -13.85 5.30
N PHE A 81 -16.20 -14.87 5.72
CA PHE A 81 -16.06 -15.45 7.06
C PHE A 81 -15.82 -16.98 7.03
N VAL A 82 -16.58 -17.71 6.23
CA VAL A 82 -16.50 -19.17 6.24
C VAL A 82 -15.27 -19.65 5.46
N LEU A 83 -15.07 -19.11 4.27
CA LEU A 83 -13.95 -19.51 3.42
C LEU A 83 -12.58 -19.21 4.06
N PRO A 84 -12.33 -18.02 4.66
CA PRO A 84 -11.09 -17.75 5.38
C PRO A 84 -10.85 -18.69 6.56
N PHE A 85 -11.91 -19.09 7.27
CA PHE A 85 -11.78 -20.02 8.38
C PHE A 85 -11.18 -21.37 7.93
N PHE A 86 -11.62 -21.93 6.82
CA PHE A 86 -11.08 -23.21 6.34
C PHE A 86 -9.77 -23.09 5.55
N THR A 87 -9.58 -21.99 4.83
CA THR A 87 -8.45 -21.85 3.91
C THR A 87 -7.24 -21.12 4.53
N SER A 88 -7.45 -20.38 5.63
CA SER A 88 -6.41 -19.52 6.20
C SER A 88 -6.22 -19.73 7.70
N HIS A 89 -7.15 -20.36 8.40
CA HIS A 89 -7.01 -20.48 9.85
C HIS A 89 -5.85 -21.40 10.23
N PRO A 90 -4.98 -21.02 11.18
CA PRO A 90 -3.79 -21.77 11.56
C PRO A 90 -4.08 -23.21 12.04
N ILE A 91 -5.28 -23.49 12.56
CA ILE A 91 -5.70 -24.86 12.93
C ILE A 91 -5.51 -25.86 11.77
N PHE A 92 -5.75 -25.40 10.53
CA PHE A 92 -5.65 -26.23 9.33
C PHE A 92 -4.37 -25.96 8.54
N ARG A 93 -3.74 -24.79 8.72
CA ARG A 93 -2.69 -24.28 7.85
C ARG A 93 -1.38 -23.91 8.59
N ASN A 94 -1.20 -24.36 9.84
CA ASN A 94 -0.04 -24.03 10.66
C ASN A 94 1.30 -24.37 9.98
N GLN A 95 1.38 -25.45 9.22
CA GLN A 95 2.59 -25.85 8.50
C GLN A 95 2.87 -24.91 7.31
N ASP A 96 1.83 -24.42 6.66
CA ASP A 96 1.98 -23.45 5.56
C ASP A 96 2.50 -22.11 6.09
N TYR A 97 1.98 -21.64 7.22
CA TYR A 97 2.47 -20.47 7.92
C TYR A 97 3.95 -20.64 8.33
N ARG A 98 4.27 -21.76 8.96
CA ARG A 98 5.65 -22.06 9.37
C ARG A 98 6.64 -22.09 8.20
N ASN A 99 6.22 -22.57 7.04
CA ASN A 99 7.07 -22.74 5.86
C ASN A 99 7.07 -21.54 4.91
N LEU A 100 6.27 -20.52 5.18
CA LEU A 100 6.11 -19.36 4.30
C LEU A 100 7.41 -18.58 4.11
N ILE A 101 8.22 -18.45 5.15
CA ILE A 101 9.54 -17.81 5.10
C ILE A 101 10.56 -18.58 4.25
N GLY A 102 10.24 -19.81 3.87
CA GLY A 102 11.11 -20.70 3.11
C GLY A 102 11.90 -21.70 3.98
N LYS A 103 12.87 -22.37 3.39
CA LYS A 103 13.67 -23.36 4.07
C LYS A 103 14.71 -22.68 4.95
N VAL A 104 14.68 -22.98 6.25
CA VAL A 104 15.72 -22.58 7.17
C VAL A 104 16.92 -23.52 6.98
N ALA A 105 18.03 -22.95 6.57
CA ALA A 105 19.30 -23.69 6.51
C ALA A 105 20.01 -23.62 7.87
N ASN A 106 20.63 -24.73 8.31
CA ASN A 106 21.59 -24.66 9.39
C ASN A 106 22.81 -23.93 8.85
N GLY A 107 22.90 -22.65 9.16
CA GLY A 107 23.99 -21.81 8.67
C GLY A 107 25.23 -21.85 9.56
N ASP A 108 26.32 -21.35 9.01
CA ASP A 108 27.51 -20.99 9.74
C ASP A 108 27.23 -19.96 10.84
N LYS A 109 28.23 -19.67 11.67
CA LYS A 109 28.11 -18.61 12.67
C LYS A 109 27.73 -17.31 12.01
N LEU A 110 26.75 -16.60 12.58
CA LEU A 110 26.24 -15.29 12.09
C LEU A 110 27.38 -14.30 11.77
N THR A 111 28.46 -14.35 12.56
CA THR A 111 29.68 -13.54 12.36
C THR A 111 30.34 -13.72 11.01
N ASN A 112 30.14 -14.85 10.32
CA ASN A 112 30.74 -15.09 8.99
C ASN A 112 29.98 -14.41 7.87
N HIS A 113 28.73 -13.94 8.15
CA HIS A 113 27.83 -13.27 7.19
C HIS A 113 27.73 -11.76 7.41
N ILE A 114 28.28 -11.26 8.53
CA ILE A 114 28.30 -9.81 8.81
C ILE A 114 29.61 -9.24 8.28
N ALA A 115 29.54 -8.49 7.20
CA ALA A 115 30.71 -7.75 6.71
C ALA A 115 31.13 -6.70 7.74
N PRO A 116 32.45 -6.47 7.92
CA PRO A 116 32.94 -5.35 8.73
C PRO A 116 32.40 -4.03 8.17
N ILE A 117 31.78 -3.21 9.02
CA ILE A 117 31.32 -1.88 8.65
C ILE A 117 32.44 -0.89 8.92
N SER A 118 32.76 -0.03 7.95
CA SER A 118 33.73 1.03 8.17
C SER A 118 33.13 2.10 9.09
N MET A 119 33.97 2.81 9.86
CA MET A 119 33.52 3.90 10.74
C MET A 119 32.75 5.00 10.00
N HIS A 120 33.03 5.20 8.71
CA HIS A 120 32.36 6.17 7.86
C HIS A 120 30.99 5.73 7.31
N GLU A 121 30.63 4.44 7.52
CA GLU A 121 29.35 3.87 7.11
C GLU A 121 28.38 3.71 8.30
N ILE A 122 28.83 4.06 9.51
CA ILE A 122 27.98 4.02 10.70
C ILE A 122 26.93 5.12 10.59
N ARG A 123 25.67 4.71 10.70
CA ARG A 123 24.54 5.63 10.72
C ARG A 123 24.54 6.46 12.00
N VAL A 124 24.70 7.77 11.88
CA VAL A 124 24.69 8.75 12.98
C VAL A 124 23.50 9.71 12.92
N VAL A 125 22.79 9.72 11.80
CA VAL A 125 21.57 10.50 11.58
C VAL A 125 20.41 9.52 11.54
N ASP A 126 19.50 9.63 12.50
CA ASP A 126 18.22 8.93 12.49
C ASP A 126 17.17 9.69 11.68
N GLU A 127 15.95 9.17 11.62
CA GLU A 127 14.86 9.75 10.86
C GLU A 127 14.44 11.11 11.41
N ASP A 128 14.33 11.25 12.75
CA ASP A 128 13.91 12.48 13.40
C ASP A 128 14.90 13.61 13.13
N LEU A 129 16.20 13.32 13.24
CA LEU A 129 17.24 14.29 12.92
C LEU A 129 17.24 14.61 11.42
N ALA A 130 17.05 13.64 10.55
CA ALA A 130 16.94 13.87 9.11
C ALA A 130 15.76 14.80 8.78
N TYR A 131 14.61 14.62 9.45
CA TYR A 131 13.46 15.51 9.31
C TYR A 131 13.80 16.94 9.73
N LEU A 132 14.42 17.15 10.90
CA LEU A 132 14.80 18.47 11.37
C LEU A 132 15.81 19.18 10.44
N LEU A 133 16.76 18.43 9.91
CA LEU A 133 17.72 18.94 8.94
C LEU A 133 17.07 19.29 7.60
N GLY A 134 16.11 18.48 7.16
CA GLY A 134 15.31 18.73 5.96
C GLY A 134 14.42 19.97 6.10
N GLU A 135 13.74 20.14 7.24
CA GLU A 135 12.95 21.34 7.55
C GLU A 135 13.83 22.61 7.52
N LYS A 136 15.04 22.53 8.07
CA LYS A 136 15.98 23.65 8.08
C LYS A 136 16.37 24.08 6.67
N ILE A 137 16.66 23.14 5.76
CA ILE A 137 17.02 23.47 4.37
C ILE A 137 15.82 24.01 3.60
N LEU A 138 14.62 23.45 3.81
CA LEU A 138 13.38 23.93 3.21
C LEU A 138 13.03 25.34 3.70
N GLY A 139 13.15 25.59 5.01
CA GLY A 139 12.93 26.90 5.62
C GLY A 139 13.89 28.00 5.15
N SER A 140 15.08 27.64 4.66
CA SER A 140 16.00 28.58 4.04
C SER A 140 15.52 29.11 2.69
N GLN A 141 14.45 28.51 2.12
CA GLN A 141 13.81 28.90 0.86
C GLN A 141 12.33 29.28 1.07
N PRO A 142 12.02 30.53 1.49
CA PRO A 142 10.65 30.90 1.91
C PRO A 142 9.60 30.73 0.82
N ALA A 143 9.95 30.95 -0.44
CA ALA A 143 9.03 30.80 -1.57
C ALA A 143 8.59 29.33 -1.75
N LEU A 144 9.47 28.37 -1.48
CA LEU A 144 9.20 26.94 -1.58
C LEU A 144 8.45 26.42 -0.35
N GLY A 145 8.91 26.78 0.85
CA GLY A 145 8.29 26.37 2.12
C GLY A 145 6.84 26.84 2.29
N SER A 146 6.42 27.89 1.55
CA SER A 146 5.01 28.32 1.54
C SER A 146 4.11 27.45 0.65
N GLN A 147 4.65 26.64 -0.25
CA GLN A 147 3.91 25.85 -1.26
C GLN A 147 4.03 24.36 -1.04
N ALA A 148 5.15 23.90 -0.50
CA ALA A 148 5.47 22.50 -0.29
C ALA A 148 5.91 22.26 1.17
N GLN A 149 5.76 21.02 1.60
CA GLN A 149 6.26 20.49 2.86
C GLN A 149 7.04 19.20 2.58
N LEU A 150 7.80 18.73 3.57
CA LEU A 150 8.46 17.44 3.49
C LEU A 150 7.41 16.32 3.55
N GLY A 151 7.56 15.33 2.69
CA GLY A 151 6.90 14.05 2.82
C GLY A 151 7.62 13.14 3.81
N GLU A 152 7.24 11.87 3.84
CA GLU A 152 7.88 10.83 4.63
C GLU A 152 9.32 10.61 4.20
N PHE A 153 10.22 10.37 5.16
CA PHE A 153 11.61 10.06 4.92
C PHE A 153 11.83 8.56 4.73
N PHE A 154 12.49 8.19 3.65
CA PHE A 154 12.89 6.83 3.35
C PHE A 154 14.41 6.73 3.31
N ILE A 155 14.94 5.70 4.00
CA ILE A 155 16.38 5.45 3.96
C ILE A 155 16.70 4.61 2.73
N GLN A 156 17.73 5.03 1.96
CA GLN A 156 18.11 4.39 0.72
C GLN A 156 19.63 4.44 0.51
N LYS A 157 20.18 3.40 -0.13
CA LYS A 157 21.59 3.40 -0.55
C LYS A 157 21.72 3.93 -1.98
N VAL A 158 22.29 5.13 -2.13
CA VAL A 158 22.50 5.79 -3.41
C VAL A 158 23.99 5.92 -3.68
N ASN A 159 24.47 5.37 -4.80
CA ASN A 159 25.89 5.38 -5.18
C ASN A 159 26.83 4.93 -4.03
N GLY A 160 26.44 3.89 -3.31
CA GLY A 160 27.22 3.31 -2.22
C GLY A 160 27.13 4.03 -0.87
N LYS A 161 26.43 5.17 -0.77
CA LYS A 161 26.23 5.94 0.46
C LYS A 161 24.79 5.86 0.93
N LEU A 162 24.59 5.91 2.24
CA LEU A 162 23.26 5.82 2.86
C LEU A 162 22.68 7.24 3.04
N TYR A 163 21.47 7.45 2.52
CA TYR A 163 20.75 8.71 2.60
C TYR A 163 19.32 8.50 3.10
N TRP A 164 18.84 9.46 3.86
CA TRP A 164 17.43 9.70 4.09
C TRP A 164 16.90 10.59 2.97
N ILE A 165 15.84 10.18 2.28
CA ILE A 165 15.29 10.88 1.14
C ILE A 165 13.82 11.14 1.40
N ALA A 166 13.38 12.39 1.23
CA ALA A 166 11.97 12.77 1.35
C ALA A 166 11.53 13.58 0.14
N PRO A 167 10.39 13.22 -0.51
CA PRO A 167 9.82 14.07 -1.55
C PRO A 167 9.32 15.38 -0.96
N LEU A 168 9.33 16.44 -1.74
CA LEU A 168 8.51 17.60 -1.43
C LEU A 168 7.07 17.31 -1.87
N VAL A 169 6.11 17.48 -0.96
CA VAL A 169 4.68 17.27 -1.23
C VAL A 169 3.92 18.58 -1.08
N HIS A 170 2.72 18.67 -1.65
CA HIS A 170 1.91 19.88 -1.53
C HIS A 170 1.44 20.10 -0.09
N SER A 171 1.57 21.32 0.41
CA SER A 171 1.10 21.70 1.75
C SER A 171 -0.43 21.94 1.79
N GLY A 172 -1.21 21.03 1.19
CA GLY A 172 -2.67 21.02 1.20
C GLY A 172 -3.34 21.22 -0.16
N PHE A 173 -4.67 21.02 -0.17
CA PHE A 173 -5.50 20.99 -1.38
C PHE A 173 -5.37 22.21 -2.29
N PHE A 174 -5.44 23.41 -1.73
CA PHE A 174 -5.39 24.64 -2.53
C PHE A 174 -4.01 24.87 -3.16
N LYS A 175 -2.95 24.40 -2.50
CA LYS A 175 -1.60 24.45 -3.06
C LYS A 175 -1.43 23.48 -4.23
N TRP A 176 -1.97 22.27 -4.08
CA TRP A 176 -2.05 21.30 -5.16
C TRP A 176 -2.89 21.83 -6.35
N LEU A 177 -4.06 22.42 -6.10
CA LEU A 177 -4.94 22.94 -7.15
C LEU A 177 -4.27 24.03 -7.98
N ASN A 178 -3.49 24.91 -7.33
CA ASN A 178 -2.75 25.98 -7.98
C ASN A 178 -1.46 25.53 -8.67
N ASN A 179 -0.95 24.33 -8.33
CA ASN A 179 0.28 23.78 -8.88
C ASN A 179 0.13 22.27 -9.16
N SER A 180 -0.85 21.92 -10.01
CA SER A 180 -1.15 20.53 -10.37
C SER A 180 -0.05 19.84 -11.18
N GLU A 181 0.93 20.61 -11.69
CA GLU A 181 2.11 20.08 -12.40
C GLU A 181 3.10 19.38 -11.46
N GLY A 182 2.97 19.60 -10.14
CA GLY A 182 3.78 18.94 -9.12
C GLY A 182 4.75 19.87 -8.39
N THR A 183 5.26 19.38 -7.28
CA THR A 183 6.24 20.05 -6.44
C THR A 183 7.66 19.95 -7.02
N THR A 184 8.56 20.82 -6.57
CA THR A 184 9.90 20.95 -7.16
C THR A 184 10.95 20.19 -6.35
N GLY A 185 11.05 18.88 -6.54
CA GLY A 185 12.19 18.11 -6.06
C GLY A 185 11.99 17.39 -4.74
N TYR A 186 13.09 17.02 -4.12
CA TYR A 186 13.15 16.22 -2.91
C TYR A 186 14.37 16.64 -2.06
N VAL A 187 14.36 16.27 -0.79
CA VAL A 187 15.46 16.47 0.14
C VAL A 187 16.24 15.18 0.33
N MET A 188 17.56 15.27 0.36
CA MET A 188 18.49 14.19 0.72
C MET A 188 19.30 14.61 1.93
N VAL A 189 19.32 13.76 2.96
CA VAL A 189 20.13 13.92 4.17
C VAL A 189 21.02 12.69 4.31
N SER A 190 22.35 12.89 4.38
CA SER A 190 23.24 11.75 4.58
C SER A 190 22.98 11.10 5.95
N ALA A 191 22.81 9.78 5.97
CA ALA A 191 22.62 9.03 7.21
C ALA A 191 23.92 8.92 8.05
N THR A 192 25.07 9.26 7.45
CA THR A 192 26.39 9.15 8.09
C THR A 192 27.07 10.50 8.31
N ASN A 193 26.46 11.62 7.86
CA ASN A 193 27.04 12.97 8.01
C ASN A 193 25.94 14.03 8.05
N GLU A 194 25.66 14.59 9.22
CA GLU A 194 24.65 15.62 9.45
C GLU A 194 24.83 16.92 8.64
N ARG A 195 26.03 17.16 8.11
CA ARG A 195 26.34 18.36 7.30
C ARG A 195 26.07 18.18 5.82
N ASP A 196 25.87 16.95 5.34
CA ASP A 196 25.55 16.66 3.94
C ASP A 196 24.03 16.58 3.77
N VAL A 197 23.41 17.76 3.64
CA VAL A 197 21.99 17.95 3.40
C VAL A 197 21.80 18.67 2.09
N LYS A 198 20.96 18.14 1.20
CA LYS A 198 20.76 18.66 -0.15
C LYS A 198 19.27 18.79 -0.45
N LEU A 199 18.89 19.91 -1.04
CA LEU A 199 17.64 20.10 -1.74
C LEU A 199 17.89 19.89 -3.23
N VAL A 200 17.36 18.83 -3.81
CA VAL A 200 17.53 18.45 -5.21
C VAL A 200 16.31 18.89 -5.99
N GLN A 201 16.49 19.91 -6.84
CA GLN A 201 15.41 20.49 -7.64
C GLN A 201 15.58 20.28 -9.14
N GLU A 202 16.76 19.81 -9.57
CA GLU A 202 17.10 19.59 -10.96
C GLU A 202 17.88 18.29 -11.14
N ILE A 203 17.67 17.63 -12.27
CA ILE A 203 18.46 16.49 -12.73
C ILE A 203 18.94 16.79 -14.15
N ASN A 204 20.27 16.77 -14.36
CA ASN A 204 20.89 17.07 -15.64
C ASN A 204 20.43 18.42 -16.25
N GLY A 205 20.28 19.45 -15.39
CA GLY A 205 19.81 20.78 -15.80
C GLY A 205 18.34 20.91 -16.14
N LYS A 206 17.54 19.86 -15.84
CA LYS A 206 16.08 19.89 -16.01
C LYS A 206 15.41 19.95 -14.64
N PRO A 207 14.46 20.87 -14.44
CA PRO A 207 13.75 20.98 -13.17
C PRO A 207 12.90 19.72 -12.90
N ILE A 208 12.94 19.26 -11.66
CA ILE A 208 12.10 18.16 -11.17
C ILE A 208 10.68 18.67 -10.93
N ARG A 209 9.68 17.85 -11.33
CA ARG A 209 8.26 18.08 -11.05
C ARG A 209 7.64 16.79 -10.55
N LEU A 210 7.45 16.67 -9.23
CA LEU A 210 6.80 15.51 -8.61
C LEU A 210 5.29 15.67 -8.74
N LYS A 211 4.73 15.15 -9.83
CA LYS A 211 3.30 15.21 -10.12
C LYS A 211 2.53 14.15 -9.33
N TYR A 212 3.10 12.97 -9.20
CA TYR A 212 2.52 11.85 -8.47
C TYR A 212 3.14 11.78 -7.08
N GLN A 213 2.27 11.81 -6.05
CA GLN A 213 2.70 11.87 -4.65
C GLN A 213 1.78 10.97 -3.83
N ASP A 214 2.29 10.38 -2.77
CA ASP A 214 1.44 9.71 -1.79
C ASP A 214 0.59 10.76 -1.05
N GLU A 215 -0.64 10.42 -0.73
CA GLU A 215 -1.64 11.32 -0.13
C GLU A 215 -1.98 12.58 -0.96
N ALA A 216 -1.62 12.60 -2.24
CA ALA A 216 -2.03 13.67 -3.13
C ALA A 216 -3.52 13.58 -3.50
N TYR A 217 -4.00 14.58 -4.26
CA TYR A 217 -5.41 14.68 -4.59
C TYR A 217 -5.71 14.08 -5.96
N PHE A 218 -6.90 13.48 -6.07
CA PHE A 218 -7.43 12.87 -7.30
C PHE A 218 -6.44 11.91 -7.96
N GLN A 219 -6.19 12.06 -9.25
CA GLN A 219 -5.30 11.19 -10.02
C GLN A 219 -3.80 11.45 -9.79
N SER A 220 -3.44 12.45 -8.98
CA SER A 220 -2.06 12.67 -8.55
C SER A 220 -1.65 11.79 -7.36
N ASP A 221 -2.63 11.19 -6.67
CA ASP A 221 -2.37 10.20 -5.61
C ASP A 221 -1.82 8.91 -6.23
N THR A 222 -0.66 8.45 -5.76
CA THR A 222 0.06 7.30 -6.31
C THR A 222 -0.75 6.00 -6.25
N ARG A 223 -1.43 5.73 -5.13
CA ARG A 223 -2.23 4.52 -4.92
C ARG A 223 -3.43 4.49 -5.86
N ARG A 224 -4.14 5.61 -5.96
CA ARG A 224 -5.29 5.76 -6.85
C ARG A 224 -4.88 5.71 -8.31
N TYR A 225 -3.77 6.36 -8.66
CA TYR A 225 -3.25 6.31 -10.01
C TYR A 225 -2.94 4.87 -10.44
N LEU A 226 -2.19 4.11 -9.64
CA LEU A 226 -1.90 2.71 -9.92
C LEU A 226 -3.17 1.87 -9.99
N TYR A 227 -4.09 2.05 -9.04
CA TYR A 227 -5.36 1.31 -9.01
C TYR A 227 -6.15 1.42 -10.32
N PHE A 228 -6.31 2.63 -10.84
CA PHE A 228 -7.04 2.87 -12.09
C PHE A 228 -6.21 2.62 -13.36
N ASN A 229 -4.91 2.39 -13.23
CA ASN A 229 -4.02 2.04 -14.35
C ASN A 229 -3.60 0.55 -14.34
N GLY A 230 -4.52 -0.35 -13.94
CA GLY A 230 -4.36 -1.79 -14.14
C GLY A 230 -4.09 -2.59 -12.86
N TYR A 231 -3.94 -1.96 -11.70
CA TYR A 231 -3.60 -2.65 -10.45
C TYR A 231 -4.78 -2.83 -9.48
N SER A 232 -6.03 -2.68 -9.94
CA SER A 232 -7.23 -2.90 -9.12
C SER A 232 -7.43 -4.34 -8.65
N THR A 233 -6.75 -5.32 -9.27
CA THR A 233 -6.79 -6.75 -8.92
C THR A 233 -5.51 -7.24 -8.24
N VAL A 234 -4.55 -6.36 -7.98
CA VAL A 234 -3.22 -6.69 -7.46
C VAL A 234 -3.05 -6.11 -6.07
N GLY A 235 -2.56 -6.90 -5.13
CA GLY A 235 -2.17 -6.40 -3.81
C GLY A 235 -0.91 -5.54 -3.94
N LEU A 236 -1.01 -4.27 -3.54
CA LEU A 236 0.10 -3.34 -3.43
C LEU A 236 0.27 -2.92 -1.98
N ALA A 237 1.51 -2.88 -1.51
CA ALA A 237 1.87 -2.48 -0.15
C ALA A 237 3.21 -1.73 -0.14
N ASP A 238 3.55 -1.11 0.99
CA ASP A 238 4.84 -0.49 1.27
C ASP A 238 5.28 0.47 0.15
N PHE A 239 4.54 1.57 0.01
CA PHE A 239 4.85 2.61 -0.97
C PHE A 239 6.03 3.44 -0.45
N THR A 240 7.17 3.36 -1.15
CA THR A 240 8.40 4.08 -0.79
C THR A 240 8.76 5.07 -1.89
N PHE A 241 9.28 6.23 -1.48
CA PHE A 241 9.87 7.18 -2.42
C PHE A 241 11.35 6.87 -2.55
N GLU A 242 11.78 6.51 -3.76
CA GLU A 242 13.15 6.10 -4.05
C GLU A 242 13.69 6.86 -5.26
N ILE A 243 15.02 6.96 -5.35
CA ILE A 243 15.69 7.54 -6.51
C ILE A 243 16.63 6.52 -7.14
N ASP A 244 16.78 6.59 -8.46
CA ASP A 244 17.80 5.81 -9.14
C ASP A 244 19.21 6.42 -8.95
N GLU A 245 20.23 5.78 -9.48
CA GLU A 245 21.62 6.23 -9.41
C GLU A 245 21.86 7.61 -10.08
N LYS A 246 20.93 8.06 -10.92
CA LYS A 246 20.96 9.37 -11.60
C LYS A 246 20.18 10.43 -10.84
N GLY A 247 19.50 10.05 -9.77
CA GLY A 247 18.63 10.93 -8.98
C GLY A 247 17.21 11.06 -9.52
N THR A 248 16.79 10.21 -10.48
CA THR A 248 15.41 10.23 -10.98
C THR A 248 14.45 9.70 -9.90
N PRO A 249 13.39 10.45 -9.56
CA PRO A 249 12.48 10.08 -8.49
C PRO A 249 11.40 9.12 -8.94
N PHE A 250 11.17 8.10 -8.13
CA PHE A 250 10.15 7.07 -8.33
C PHE A 250 9.36 6.81 -7.04
N TRP A 251 8.14 6.33 -7.21
CA TRP A 251 7.42 5.61 -6.18
C TRP A 251 7.53 4.13 -6.45
N VAL A 252 7.96 3.38 -5.45
CA VAL A 252 8.08 1.93 -5.51
C VAL A 252 7.02 1.33 -4.61
N ALA A 253 6.22 0.40 -5.13
CA ALA A 253 5.23 -0.34 -4.35
C ALA A 253 5.50 -1.83 -4.45
N THR A 254 5.52 -2.53 -3.32
CA THR A 254 5.61 -3.98 -3.30
C THR A 254 4.36 -4.60 -3.88
N LYS A 255 4.50 -5.42 -4.92
CA LYS A 255 3.45 -6.29 -5.43
C LYS A 255 3.43 -7.58 -4.65
N TYR A 256 2.29 -7.95 -4.08
CA TYR A 256 2.17 -9.14 -3.24
C TYR A 256 0.92 -9.97 -3.54
N LYS A 257 0.96 -11.21 -3.11
CA LYS A 257 -0.19 -12.12 -3.07
C LYS A 257 -0.33 -12.73 -1.68
N LYS A 258 -1.50 -13.32 -1.44
CA LYS A 258 -1.77 -14.11 -0.25
C LYS A 258 -1.55 -15.59 -0.56
N GLU A 259 -0.57 -16.20 0.09
CA GLU A 259 -0.17 -17.59 -0.18
C GLU A 259 -1.06 -18.60 0.56
N ILE A 260 -1.72 -18.18 1.65
CA ILE A 260 -2.50 -19.04 2.54
C ILE A 260 -3.95 -18.55 2.56
N GLY A 261 -4.66 -18.76 1.44
CA GLY A 261 -6.04 -18.35 1.28
C GLY A 261 -6.24 -16.83 1.38
N PHE A 262 -6.63 -16.32 2.54
CA PHE A 262 -6.86 -14.89 2.83
C PHE A 262 -5.74 -14.27 3.66
N SER A 263 -4.65 -14.98 3.89
CA SER A 263 -3.51 -14.59 4.73
C SER A 263 -2.19 -14.99 4.10
N GLY A 264 -1.08 -14.78 4.82
CA GLY A 264 0.25 -15.15 4.36
C GLY A 264 0.72 -14.26 3.23
N ASN A 265 0.84 -12.95 3.49
CA ASN A 265 1.32 -11.99 2.50
C ASN A 265 2.76 -12.30 2.09
N ASN A 266 3.01 -12.34 0.78
CA ASN A 266 4.33 -12.60 0.24
C ASN A 266 4.57 -11.77 -1.02
N ALA A 267 5.71 -11.08 -1.09
CA ALA A 267 6.06 -10.26 -2.23
C ALA A 267 6.27 -11.12 -3.49
N THR A 268 5.83 -10.62 -4.62
CA THR A 268 6.01 -11.24 -5.94
C THR A 268 6.86 -10.39 -6.89
N GLY A 269 7.10 -9.15 -6.50
CA GLY A 269 7.85 -8.15 -7.26
C GLY A 269 7.54 -6.76 -6.80
N VAL A 270 7.85 -5.78 -7.62
CA VAL A 270 7.58 -4.37 -7.38
C VAL A 270 6.93 -3.71 -8.59
N VAL A 271 6.17 -2.67 -8.32
CA VAL A 271 5.66 -1.72 -9.32
C VAL A 271 6.36 -0.40 -9.08
N VAL A 272 7.01 0.10 -10.10
CA VAL A 272 7.77 1.36 -10.10
C VAL A 272 6.99 2.39 -10.91
N LEU A 273 6.65 3.50 -10.28
CA LEU A 273 5.96 4.64 -10.87
C LEU A 273 6.93 5.83 -10.94
N ASP A 274 7.24 6.30 -12.13
CA ASP A 274 7.96 7.56 -12.30
C ASP A 274 7.13 8.71 -11.71
N ALA A 275 7.66 9.36 -10.66
CA ALA A 275 6.95 10.39 -9.90
C ALA A 275 6.67 11.66 -10.72
N GLN A 276 7.32 11.86 -11.85
CA GLN A 276 7.18 13.00 -12.73
C GLN A 276 6.24 12.71 -13.90
N THR A 277 6.47 11.61 -14.61
CA THR A 277 5.81 11.30 -15.89
C THR A 277 4.59 10.40 -15.72
N GLY A 278 4.52 9.63 -14.65
CA GLY A 278 3.49 8.61 -14.44
C GLY A 278 3.76 7.32 -15.21
N ALA A 279 4.94 7.13 -15.79
CA ALA A 279 5.31 5.88 -16.44
C ALA A 279 5.38 4.76 -15.39
N ILE A 280 4.69 3.65 -15.66
CA ILE A 280 4.63 2.50 -14.78
C ILE A 280 5.47 1.37 -15.36
N THR A 281 6.34 0.79 -14.53
CA THR A 281 7.14 -0.39 -14.89
C THR A 281 6.99 -1.44 -13.79
N GLU A 282 6.78 -2.67 -14.18
CA GLU A 282 6.64 -3.81 -13.25
C GLU A 282 7.88 -4.71 -13.34
N TYR A 283 8.38 -5.10 -12.17
CA TYR A 283 9.50 -6.03 -12.05
C TYR A 283 9.11 -7.22 -11.16
N ASN A 284 9.56 -8.42 -11.53
CA ASN A 284 9.57 -9.55 -10.61
C ASN A 284 10.79 -9.48 -9.68
N ILE A 285 10.79 -10.26 -8.60
CA ILE A 285 11.87 -10.25 -7.59
C ILE A 285 13.27 -10.40 -8.21
N LYS A 286 13.43 -11.24 -9.26
CA LYS A 286 14.73 -11.52 -9.85
C LYS A 286 15.27 -10.40 -10.74
N ASN A 287 14.38 -9.63 -11.33
CA ASN A 287 14.71 -8.59 -12.32
C ASN A 287 14.53 -7.18 -11.75
N THR A 288 14.26 -7.06 -10.44
CA THR A 288 14.17 -5.76 -9.78
C THR A 288 15.52 -5.04 -9.89
N PRO A 289 15.52 -3.77 -10.29
CA PRO A 289 16.76 -2.97 -10.36
C PRO A 289 17.47 -2.88 -9.01
N VAL A 290 18.80 -2.82 -9.03
CA VAL A 290 19.63 -2.81 -7.81
C VAL A 290 19.39 -1.57 -6.94
N TRP A 291 18.94 -0.46 -7.53
CA TRP A 291 18.63 0.77 -6.80
C TRP A 291 17.33 0.70 -6.00
N VAL A 292 16.46 -0.28 -6.25
CA VAL A 292 15.28 -0.54 -5.42
C VAL A 292 15.73 -1.24 -4.15
N ASP A 293 15.65 -0.54 -3.03
CA ASP A 293 16.18 -1.03 -1.75
C ASP A 293 15.27 -2.06 -1.09
N ARG A 294 13.97 -1.98 -1.29
CA ARG A 294 13.01 -2.81 -0.58
C ARG A 294 12.02 -3.51 -1.52
N ILE A 295 12.08 -4.85 -1.54
CA ILE A 295 11.11 -5.68 -2.28
C ILE A 295 10.10 -6.31 -1.32
N GLN A 296 10.56 -6.79 -0.17
CA GLN A 296 9.74 -7.44 0.84
C GLN A 296 9.49 -6.47 2.00
N PRO A 297 8.24 -6.09 2.30
CA PRO A 297 7.92 -5.24 3.43
C PRO A 297 8.39 -5.84 4.77
N ILE A 298 8.88 -5.01 5.66
CA ILE A 298 9.35 -5.44 7.00
C ILE A 298 8.21 -6.12 7.77
N SER A 299 6.97 -5.61 7.64
CA SER A 299 5.80 -6.23 8.26
C SER A 299 5.59 -7.68 7.82
N PHE A 300 5.74 -7.96 6.52
CA PHE A 300 5.60 -9.33 6.01
C PHE A 300 6.68 -10.25 6.55
N ILE A 301 7.94 -9.76 6.63
CA ILE A 301 9.06 -10.53 7.20
C ILE A 301 8.81 -10.82 8.69
N LYS A 302 8.37 -9.81 9.46
CA LYS A 302 8.04 -9.99 10.88
C LYS A 302 6.94 -11.02 11.08
N ASP A 303 5.85 -10.94 10.30
CA ASP A 303 4.75 -11.90 10.36
C ASP A 303 5.23 -13.32 10.03
N GLN A 304 6.00 -13.49 8.96
CA GLN A 304 6.54 -14.78 8.54
C GLN A 304 7.51 -15.37 9.56
N LEU A 305 8.35 -14.55 10.20
CA LEU A 305 9.26 -14.99 11.26
C LEU A 305 8.51 -15.39 12.53
N ASN A 306 7.49 -14.63 12.92
CA ASN A 306 6.64 -14.96 14.06
C ASN A 306 5.87 -16.26 13.82
N ASP A 307 5.29 -16.45 12.63
CA ASP A 307 4.60 -17.67 12.24
C ASP A 307 5.56 -18.88 12.25
N TRP A 308 6.78 -18.70 11.76
CA TRP A 308 7.81 -19.74 11.82
C TRP A 308 8.14 -20.15 13.25
N GLY A 309 8.25 -19.19 14.16
CA GLY A 309 8.54 -19.44 15.58
C GLY A 309 7.33 -19.95 16.36
N GLU A 310 6.12 -19.47 16.07
CA GLU A 310 4.88 -19.84 16.76
C GLU A 310 4.51 -21.31 16.50
N TYR A 311 4.55 -21.74 15.23
CA TYR A 311 4.08 -23.07 14.85
C TYR A 311 5.16 -24.16 14.85
N VAL A 312 6.23 -24.00 15.64
CA VAL A 312 7.36 -24.96 15.74
C VAL A 312 6.96 -26.39 16.07
N LYS A 313 5.93 -26.58 16.92
CA LYS A 313 5.32 -27.87 17.24
C LYS A 313 3.85 -27.93 16.81
N GLY A 314 3.48 -27.18 15.77
CA GLY A 314 2.11 -27.09 15.26
C GLY A 314 1.21 -26.19 16.09
N TYR A 315 -0.06 -26.13 15.69
CA TYR A 315 -1.08 -25.24 16.30
C TYR A 315 -1.36 -25.57 17.79
N TRP A 316 -1.34 -26.86 18.16
CA TRP A 316 -1.73 -27.33 19.49
C TRP A 316 -0.61 -27.30 20.52
N ASN A 317 0.46 -26.53 20.26
CA ASN A 317 1.55 -26.37 21.23
C ASN A 317 1.17 -25.42 22.39
N PHE A 318 0.27 -25.88 23.25
CA PHE A 318 -0.20 -25.07 24.41
C PHE A 318 0.86 -24.88 25.50
N SER A 319 1.91 -25.72 25.54
CA SER A 319 3.01 -25.58 26.48
C SER A 319 3.98 -24.45 26.12
N ASN A 320 3.81 -23.85 24.94
CA ASN A 320 4.71 -22.83 24.34
C ASN A 320 6.17 -23.31 24.22
N GLU A 321 6.39 -24.62 24.20
CA GLU A 321 7.71 -25.19 24.15
C GLU A 321 8.40 -24.89 22.82
N ASN A 322 9.59 -24.31 22.90
CA ASN A 322 10.41 -23.89 21.77
C ASN A 322 9.77 -22.82 20.83
N LYS A 323 8.73 -22.15 21.27
CA LYS A 323 8.19 -21.00 20.54
C LYS A 323 9.19 -19.84 20.56
N LEU A 324 9.31 -19.16 19.43
CA LEU A 324 10.15 -17.99 19.24
C LEU A 324 9.27 -16.85 18.70
N GLN A 325 9.50 -15.65 19.17
CA GLN A 325 8.87 -14.42 18.69
C GLN A 325 9.90 -13.32 18.56
N ILE A 326 9.68 -12.43 17.61
CA ILE A 326 10.48 -11.21 17.50
C ILE A 326 10.06 -10.31 18.68
N THR A 327 11.03 -9.85 19.45
CA THR A 327 10.83 -8.78 20.43
C THR A 327 11.00 -7.42 19.75
N GLU A 328 10.12 -6.47 20.09
CA GLU A 328 10.23 -5.08 19.63
C GLU A 328 11.43 -4.38 20.26
#